data_0c4b3629db4892a12106020221f904c4
#
_entry.id   0c4b3629db4892a12106020221f904c4
#
_cell.length_a   1.000
_cell.length_b   1.000
_cell.length_c   1.000
_cell.angle_alpha   90.00
_cell.angle_beta   90.00
_cell.angle_gamma   90.00
#
_symmetry.space_group_name_H-M   'P 1'
#
loop_
_entity.id
_entity.type
_entity.pdbx_description
1 polymer ?
#
loop_
_entity_poly.entity_id
_entity_poly.type
_entity_poly.pdbx_seq_one_letter_code
_entity_poly.pdbx_strand_id
1 'polypeptide(L)'
;MQGPAPALVVENLWKRYDGKPAVEGISLEVRRGEVFGLIGPNGAGKTTTLKIVVGLLKPDHGRVLVDGHDILANPYEYKSSIGYLPEATTLPDYLSGVEFLTFVGRLREMPRDVLHARMSDLFRRLDLEAPRRDLIVTYSKGMRQKLAFAASVIHTPQLLILDEPLIGVDPAGQHSIKEEVRDVTRRGGSVVVSTHMLDTAEKLCDRLAVMHRGAIAAMGSLADLRGAARTGEDATLEDVFLRLTEEAAVPAPTEPPKRRFLFPRGR
;
A
#
# COMPACT_ATOMS: atom_id res chain seq x y z
N MET A 1 -16.28 -24.99 2.18
CA MET A 1 -14.89 -24.79 2.63
C MET A 1 -14.63 -23.31 2.57
N GLN A 2 -14.40 -22.65 3.71
CA GLN A 2 -13.98 -21.26 3.73
C GLN A 2 -12.56 -21.20 3.14
N GLY A 3 -12.35 -20.34 2.14
CA GLY A 3 -11.02 -20.11 1.58
C GLY A 3 -10.03 -19.59 2.64
N PRO A 4 -8.71 -19.52 2.34
CA PRO A 4 -7.74 -18.97 3.27
C PRO A 4 -8.13 -17.54 3.68
N ALA A 5 -7.94 -17.21 4.96
CA ALA A 5 -8.23 -15.87 5.48
C ALA A 5 -7.48 -14.80 4.66
N PRO A 6 -8.13 -13.65 4.37
CA PRO A 6 -7.51 -12.57 3.60
C PRO A 6 -6.26 -12.01 4.29
N ALA A 7 -5.34 -11.44 3.51
CA ALA A 7 -4.12 -10.81 4.02
C ALA A 7 -4.43 -9.47 4.72
N LEU A 8 -5.44 -8.75 4.21
CA LEU A 8 -5.90 -7.47 4.78
C LEU A 8 -7.43 -7.42 4.73
N VAL A 9 -8.04 -6.99 5.82
CA VAL A 9 -9.46 -6.63 5.90
C VAL A 9 -9.59 -5.24 6.49
N VAL A 10 -10.34 -4.39 5.82
CA VAL A 10 -10.72 -3.04 6.28
C VAL A 10 -12.23 -3.00 6.36
N GLU A 11 -12.78 -2.67 7.52
CA GLU A 11 -14.21 -2.67 7.79
C GLU A 11 -14.67 -1.28 8.25
N ASN A 12 -15.53 -0.65 7.47
CA ASN A 12 -16.19 0.63 7.78
C ASN A 12 -15.21 1.68 8.33
N LEU A 13 -14.10 1.90 7.63
CA LEU A 13 -13.00 2.76 8.06
C LEU A 13 -13.35 4.24 7.84
N TRP A 14 -13.17 5.04 8.90
CA TRP A 14 -13.39 6.49 8.87
C TRP A 14 -12.16 7.24 9.38
N LYS A 15 -11.86 8.35 8.71
CA LYS A 15 -10.87 9.31 9.18
C LYS A 15 -11.23 10.72 8.79
N ARG A 16 -11.15 11.64 9.77
CA ARG A 16 -11.39 13.08 9.57
C ARG A 16 -10.18 13.88 10.02
N TYR A 17 -9.95 14.99 9.36
CA TYR A 17 -9.00 16.04 9.77
C TYR A 17 -9.75 17.35 9.88
N ASP A 18 -9.71 17.98 11.04
CA ASP A 18 -10.41 19.26 11.32
C ASP A 18 -11.89 19.23 10.88
N GLY A 19 -12.56 18.12 11.19
CA GLY A 19 -13.95 17.89 10.82
C GLY A 19 -14.20 17.50 9.36
N LYS A 20 -13.21 17.63 8.47
CA LYS A 20 -13.33 17.24 7.06
C LYS A 20 -13.01 15.75 6.90
N PRO A 21 -13.87 14.98 6.22
CA PRO A 21 -13.61 13.58 5.99
C PRO A 21 -12.48 13.40 4.96
N ALA A 22 -11.51 12.54 5.31
CA ALA A 22 -10.47 12.08 4.41
C ALA A 22 -10.71 10.62 3.98
N VAL A 23 -11.41 9.85 4.83
CA VAL A 23 -11.86 8.48 4.55
C VAL A 23 -13.27 8.35 5.14
N GLU A 24 -14.23 7.85 4.34
CA GLU A 24 -15.65 7.79 4.66
C GLU A 24 -16.19 6.36 4.51
N GLY A 25 -16.18 5.58 5.61
CA GLY A 25 -16.84 4.28 5.70
C GLY A 25 -16.34 3.24 4.70
N ILE A 26 -15.07 3.29 4.30
CA ILE A 26 -14.54 2.35 3.33
C ILE A 26 -14.43 0.94 3.92
N SER A 27 -14.77 -0.05 3.09
CA SER A 27 -14.56 -1.46 3.38
C SER A 27 -13.90 -2.12 2.18
N LEU A 28 -12.83 -2.86 2.41
CA LEU A 28 -12.13 -3.61 1.38
C LEU A 28 -11.45 -4.84 1.97
N GLU A 29 -11.16 -5.79 1.09
CA GLU A 29 -10.44 -7.02 1.42
C GLU A 29 -9.37 -7.28 0.37
N VAL A 30 -8.16 -7.63 0.85
CA VAL A 30 -7.04 -8.07 0.01
C VAL A 30 -6.83 -9.56 0.22
N ARG A 31 -6.93 -10.32 -0.86
CA ARG A 31 -6.74 -11.77 -0.83
C ARG A 31 -5.26 -12.12 -0.71
N ARG A 32 -4.97 -13.33 -0.24
CA ARG A 32 -3.57 -13.79 -0.24
C ARG A 32 -3.07 -14.00 -1.67
N GLY A 33 -1.83 -13.57 -1.90
CA GLY A 33 -1.15 -13.74 -3.17
C GLY A 33 -1.61 -12.79 -4.29
N GLU A 34 -2.45 -11.77 -3.98
CA GLU A 34 -2.86 -10.80 -5.00
C GLU A 34 -2.09 -9.48 -4.92
N VAL A 35 -2.01 -8.79 -6.04
CA VAL A 35 -1.68 -7.37 -6.14
C VAL A 35 -2.97 -6.58 -6.20
N PHE A 36 -3.27 -5.85 -5.13
CA PHE A 36 -4.47 -5.02 -5.01
C PHE A 36 -4.13 -3.54 -5.22
N GLY A 37 -4.79 -2.90 -6.19
CA GLY A 37 -4.60 -1.49 -6.51
C GLY A 37 -5.61 -0.59 -5.79
N LEU A 38 -5.11 0.47 -5.14
CA LEU A 38 -5.93 1.54 -4.60
C LEU A 38 -5.72 2.77 -5.47
N ILE A 39 -6.64 3.03 -6.41
CA ILE A 39 -6.50 4.09 -7.42
C ILE A 39 -7.44 5.26 -7.12
N GLY A 40 -7.03 6.45 -7.55
CA GLY A 40 -7.82 7.66 -7.36
C GLY A 40 -6.98 8.92 -7.49
N PRO A 41 -7.61 10.10 -7.60
CA PRO A 41 -6.92 11.37 -7.69
C PRO A 41 -6.19 11.70 -6.37
N ASN A 42 -5.34 12.73 -6.41
CA ASN A 42 -4.74 13.27 -5.19
C ASN A 42 -5.83 13.79 -4.26
N GLY A 43 -5.69 13.51 -2.96
CA GLY A 43 -6.72 13.85 -1.97
C GLY A 43 -7.90 12.87 -1.88
N ALA A 44 -7.93 11.77 -2.66
CA ALA A 44 -9.00 10.76 -2.57
C ALA A 44 -9.03 9.96 -1.26
N GLY A 45 -7.97 10.05 -0.43
CA GLY A 45 -7.87 9.31 0.84
C GLY A 45 -6.94 8.10 0.81
N LYS A 46 -6.29 7.78 -0.33
CA LYS A 46 -5.39 6.62 -0.50
C LYS A 46 -4.31 6.56 0.58
N THR A 47 -3.43 7.56 0.63
CA THR A 47 -2.33 7.65 1.61
C THR A 47 -2.82 7.60 3.06
N THR A 48 -3.96 8.25 3.35
CA THR A 48 -4.59 8.19 4.69
C THR A 48 -4.99 6.77 5.05
N THR A 49 -5.62 6.05 4.13
CA THR A 49 -6.00 4.64 4.30
C THR A 49 -4.77 3.77 4.55
N LEU A 50 -3.72 3.90 3.70
CA LEU A 50 -2.49 3.13 3.86
C LEU A 50 -1.78 3.42 5.19
N LYS A 51 -1.70 4.69 5.61
CA LYS A 51 -1.13 5.07 6.92
C LYS A 51 -1.89 4.45 8.10
N ILE A 52 -3.21 4.29 7.98
CA ILE A 52 -3.99 3.60 9.01
C ILE A 52 -3.65 2.12 9.01
N VAL A 53 -3.62 1.47 7.84
CA VAL A 53 -3.31 0.03 7.71
C VAL A 53 -1.95 -0.31 8.31
N VAL A 54 -0.93 0.53 8.10
CA VAL A 54 0.41 0.31 8.68
C VAL A 54 0.55 0.79 10.14
N GLY A 55 -0.54 1.30 10.74
CA GLY A 55 -0.55 1.74 12.13
C GLY A 55 0.20 3.04 12.42
N LEU A 56 0.45 3.87 11.39
CA LEU A 56 1.01 5.22 11.53
C LEU A 56 -0.06 6.25 11.88
N LEU A 57 -1.33 5.93 11.63
CA LEU A 57 -2.46 6.80 11.88
C LEU A 57 -3.60 5.99 12.53
N LYS A 58 -4.19 6.53 13.59
CA LYS A 58 -5.34 5.92 14.24
C LYS A 58 -6.63 6.27 13.48
N PRO A 59 -7.50 5.30 13.16
CA PRO A 59 -8.81 5.58 12.60
C PRO A 59 -9.73 6.22 13.63
N ASP A 60 -10.74 6.97 13.15
CA ASP A 60 -11.78 7.52 14.02
C ASP A 60 -12.88 6.48 14.27
N HIS A 61 -13.18 5.65 13.26
CA HIS A 61 -14.07 4.49 13.33
C HIS A 61 -13.60 3.38 12.40
N GLY A 62 -14.18 2.20 12.58
CA GLY A 62 -13.87 1.02 11.78
C GLY A 62 -12.80 0.15 12.37
N ARG A 63 -12.47 -0.90 11.64
CA ARG A 63 -11.52 -1.93 12.04
C ARG A 63 -10.61 -2.29 10.88
N VAL A 64 -9.37 -2.61 11.21
CA VAL A 64 -8.39 -3.12 10.24
C VAL A 64 -7.76 -4.37 10.80
N LEU A 65 -7.77 -5.44 10.02
CA LEU A 65 -7.13 -6.71 10.34
C LEU A 65 -6.03 -6.99 9.31
N VAL A 66 -4.84 -7.29 9.77
CA VAL A 66 -3.72 -7.78 8.95
C VAL A 66 -3.40 -9.19 9.40
N ASP A 67 -3.46 -10.15 8.49
CA ASP A 67 -3.33 -11.59 8.80
C ASP A 67 -4.23 -12.04 9.98
N GLY A 68 -5.42 -11.46 10.09
CA GLY A 68 -6.35 -11.72 11.18
C GLY A 68 -6.07 -10.95 12.49
N HIS A 69 -4.95 -10.25 12.60
CA HIS A 69 -4.58 -9.45 13.78
C HIS A 69 -5.14 -8.03 13.67
N ASP A 70 -5.89 -7.60 14.69
CA ASP A 70 -6.40 -6.23 14.77
C ASP A 70 -5.25 -5.26 15.08
N ILE A 71 -5.05 -4.28 14.20
CA ILE A 71 -3.93 -3.33 14.28
C ILE A 71 -3.94 -2.46 15.55
N LEU A 72 -5.10 -2.30 16.19
CA LEU A 72 -5.24 -1.51 17.42
C LEU A 72 -5.11 -2.37 18.68
N ALA A 73 -5.51 -3.65 18.62
CA ALA A 73 -5.41 -4.58 19.74
C ALA A 73 -3.98 -5.08 19.94
N ASN A 74 -3.30 -5.42 18.83
CA ASN A 74 -1.96 -6.02 18.83
C ASN A 74 -0.99 -5.25 17.93
N PRO A 75 -0.59 -4.01 18.28
CA PRO A 75 0.14 -3.11 17.37
C PRO A 75 1.56 -3.56 17.00
N TYR A 76 2.10 -4.59 17.65
CA TYR A 76 3.45 -5.10 17.38
C TYR A 76 3.46 -6.38 16.55
N GLU A 77 2.47 -7.26 16.70
CA GLU A 77 2.47 -8.60 16.10
C GLU A 77 2.45 -8.57 14.57
N TYR A 78 1.63 -7.69 13.97
CA TYR A 78 1.52 -7.61 12.52
C TYR A 78 2.64 -6.80 11.83
N LYS A 79 3.34 -5.93 12.57
CA LYS A 79 4.37 -5.04 11.98
C LYS A 79 5.57 -5.78 11.42
N SER A 80 5.90 -6.94 11.97
CA SER A 80 7.00 -7.79 11.47
C SER A 80 6.68 -8.35 10.08
N SER A 81 5.39 -8.60 9.79
CA SER A 81 4.92 -9.15 8.52
C SER A 81 4.68 -8.10 7.43
N ILE A 82 4.70 -6.79 7.78
CA ILE A 82 4.44 -5.71 6.84
C ILE A 82 5.74 -5.07 6.32
N GLY A 83 5.80 -4.89 5.00
CA GLY A 83 6.69 -3.94 4.33
C GLY A 83 5.91 -2.68 3.96
N TYR A 84 6.50 -1.50 4.13
CA TYR A 84 5.86 -0.23 3.78
C TYR A 84 6.81 0.71 3.07
N LEU A 85 6.40 1.20 1.90
CA LEU A 85 7.03 2.30 1.17
C LEU A 85 6.09 3.50 1.20
N PRO A 86 6.40 4.59 1.90
CA PRO A 86 5.61 5.82 1.86
C PRO A 86 5.85 6.61 0.57
N GLU A 87 4.88 7.44 0.15
CA GLU A 87 5.00 8.35 -1.00
C GLU A 87 6.20 9.29 -0.87
N ALA A 88 6.38 9.91 0.30
CA ALA A 88 7.54 10.75 0.60
C ALA A 88 8.57 9.94 1.39
N THR A 89 9.68 9.62 0.74
CA THR A 89 10.77 8.85 1.34
C THR A 89 11.82 9.77 1.95
N THR A 90 11.97 9.72 3.28
CA THR A 90 13.09 10.36 3.98
C THR A 90 14.11 9.29 4.33
N LEU A 91 15.30 9.37 3.74
CA LEU A 91 16.41 8.46 3.99
C LEU A 91 17.53 9.17 4.75
N PRO A 92 18.31 8.45 5.55
CA PRO A 92 19.45 9.04 6.29
C PRO A 92 20.59 9.41 5.32
N ASP A 93 20.76 10.68 5.08
CA ASP A 93 21.68 11.22 4.06
C ASP A 93 23.15 10.81 4.25
N TYR A 94 23.57 10.60 5.50
CA TYR A 94 24.97 10.30 5.86
C TYR A 94 25.29 8.81 6.00
N LEU A 95 24.37 7.93 5.62
CA LEU A 95 24.64 6.51 5.47
C LEU A 95 24.84 6.16 4.00
N SER A 96 25.60 5.11 3.75
CA SER A 96 25.61 4.44 2.44
C SER A 96 24.37 3.54 2.28
N GLY A 97 24.07 3.16 1.05
CA GLY A 97 22.99 2.20 0.80
C GLY A 97 23.17 0.88 1.55
N VAL A 98 24.42 0.38 1.63
CA VAL A 98 24.76 -0.85 2.40
C VAL A 98 24.49 -0.66 3.88
N GLU A 99 24.94 0.44 4.47
CA GLU A 99 24.74 0.72 5.91
C GLU A 99 23.25 0.86 6.23
N PHE A 100 22.50 1.56 5.39
CA PHE A 100 21.06 1.74 5.57
C PHE A 100 20.31 0.40 5.51
N LEU A 101 20.52 -0.42 4.47
CA LEU A 101 19.84 -1.72 4.38
C LEU A 101 20.30 -2.68 5.48
N THR A 102 21.57 -2.60 5.91
CA THR A 102 22.07 -3.36 7.07
C THR A 102 21.35 -2.94 8.35
N PHE A 103 21.19 -1.63 8.57
CA PHE A 103 20.42 -1.11 9.70
C PHE A 103 18.98 -1.61 9.71
N VAL A 104 18.28 -1.50 8.57
CA VAL A 104 16.88 -1.97 8.42
C VAL A 104 16.77 -3.48 8.67
N GLY A 105 17.66 -4.28 8.07
CA GLY A 105 17.63 -5.73 8.24
C GLY A 105 17.91 -6.17 9.68
N ARG A 106 18.83 -5.49 10.38
CA ARG A 106 19.08 -5.75 11.81
C ARG A 106 17.88 -5.35 12.69
N LEU A 107 17.24 -4.23 12.39
CA LEU A 107 16.01 -3.82 13.09
C LEU A 107 14.86 -4.81 12.89
N ARG A 108 14.89 -5.55 11.78
CA ARG A 108 13.96 -6.64 11.46
C ARG A 108 14.46 -8.02 11.95
N GLU A 109 15.52 -8.05 12.76
CA GLU A 109 16.11 -9.25 13.37
C GLU A 109 16.50 -10.33 12.32
N MET A 110 16.86 -9.90 11.10
CA MET A 110 17.27 -10.83 10.03
C MET A 110 18.60 -11.50 10.37
N PRO A 111 18.74 -12.82 10.16
CA PRO A 111 20.02 -13.50 10.24
C PRO A 111 21.03 -12.87 9.27
N ARG A 112 22.29 -12.76 9.70
CA ARG A 112 23.31 -11.99 8.99
C ARG A 112 23.58 -12.49 7.57
N ASP A 113 23.62 -13.80 7.38
CA ASP A 113 23.83 -14.45 6.09
C ASP A 113 22.65 -14.23 5.14
N VAL A 114 21.43 -14.38 5.64
CA VAL A 114 20.18 -14.10 4.89
C VAL A 114 20.11 -12.63 4.47
N LEU A 115 20.43 -11.71 5.40
CA LEU A 115 20.44 -10.27 5.11
C LEU A 115 21.46 -9.93 4.00
N HIS A 116 22.69 -10.45 4.09
CA HIS A 116 23.72 -10.19 3.10
C HIS A 116 23.35 -10.71 1.71
N ALA A 117 22.82 -11.93 1.64
CA ALA A 117 22.37 -12.53 0.37
C ALA A 117 21.23 -11.70 -0.24
N ARG A 118 20.20 -11.36 0.55
CA ARG A 118 19.05 -10.58 0.09
C ARG A 118 19.42 -9.16 -0.32
N MET A 119 20.29 -8.50 0.44
CA MET A 119 20.80 -7.18 0.14
C MET A 119 21.56 -7.14 -1.20
N SER A 120 22.46 -8.11 -1.43
CA SER A 120 23.21 -8.21 -2.68
C SER A 120 22.30 -8.45 -3.89
N ASP A 121 21.25 -9.28 -3.73
CA ASP A 121 20.26 -9.52 -4.79
C ASP A 121 19.46 -8.25 -5.10
N LEU A 122 18.99 -7.52 -4.09
CA LEU A 122 18.23 -6.28 -4.27
C LEU A 122 19.07 -5.17 -4.93
N PHE A 123 20.33 -4.98 -4.53
CA PHE A 123 21.21 -4.01 -5.17
C PHE A 123 21.37 -4.29 -6.67
N ARG A 124 21.59 -5.57 -7.03
CA ARG A 124 21.72 -5.97 -8.42
C ARG A 124 20.42 -5.76 -9.21
N ARG A 125 19.29 -6.23 -8.69
CA ARG A 125 17.98 -6.17 -9.38
C ARG A 125 17.46 -4.75 -9.56
N LEU A 126 17.76 -3.87 -8.62
CA LEU A 126 17.33 -2.46 -8.66
C LEU A 126 18.36 -1.53 -9.32
N ASP A 127 19.44 -2.09 -9.88
CA ASP A 127 20.52 -1.32 -10.49
C ASP A 127 21.10 -0.25 -9.52
N LEU A 128 21.42 -0.71 -8.32
CA LEU A 128 22.07 0.07 -7.26
C LEU A 128 23.43 -0.53 -6.83
N GLU A 129 23.95 -1.52 -7.58
CA GLU A 129 25.18 -2.24 -7.23
C GLU A 129 26.40 -1.30 -7.24
N ALA A 130 26.54 -0.46 -8.27
CA ALA A 130 27.67 0.46 -8.39
C ALA A 130 27.70 1.48 -7.25
N PRO A 131 26.60 2.24 -6.96
CA PRO A 131 26.59 3.27 -5.93
C PRO A 131 26.31 2.74 -4.52
N ARG A 132 26.22 1.44 -4.29
CA ARG A 132 25.77 0.87 -2.98
C ARG A 132 26.58 1.34 -1.77
N ARG A 133 27.83 1.77 -1.96
CA ARG A 133 28.74 2.27 -0.90
C ARG A 133 28.82 3.78 -0.84
N ASP A 134 28.23 4.48 -1.81
CA ASP A 134 28.20 5.94 -1.81
C ASP A 134 27.18 6.44 -0.79
N LEU A 135 27.39 7.64 -0.27
CA LEU A 135 26.45 8.26 0.67
C LEU A 135 25.10 8.53 0.00
N ILE A 136 24.01 8.26 0.71
CA ILE A 136 22.64 8.44 0.22
C ILE A 136 22.36 9.89 -0.22
N VAL A 137 23.03 10.88 0.37
CA VAL A 137 22.92 12.29 -0.06
C VAL A 137 23.30 12.48 -1.53
N THR A 138 24.17 11.64 -2.09
CA THR A 138 24.59 11.71 -3.50
C THR A 138 23.65 10.99 -4.46
N TYR A 139 22.66 10.26 -3.94
CA TYR A 139 21.73 9.50 -4.76
C TYR A 139 20.73 10.41 -5.47
N SER A 140 20.46 10.11 -6.75
CA SER A 140 19.35 10.74 -7.46
C SER A 140 17.99 10.42 -6.78
N LYS A 141 16.95 11.18 -7.10
CA LYS A 141 15.59 10.91 -6.59
C LYS A 141 15.15 9.48 -6.89
N GLY A 142 15.39 8.97 -8.11
CA GLY A 142 15.05 7.61 -8.50
C GLY A 142 15.85 6.55 -7.75
N MET A 143 17.16 6.77 -7.50
CA MET A 143 17.98 5.88 -6.70
C MET A 143 17.50 5.84 -5.23
N ARG A 144 17.14 6.99 -4.64
CA ARG A 144 16.55 7.06 -3.30
C ARG A 144 15.24 6.28 -3.22
N GLN A 145 14.38 6.41 -4.23
CA GLN A 145 13.12 5.66 -4.29
C GLN A 145 13.36 4.15 -4.40
N LYS A 146 14.29 3.71 -5.26
CA LYS A 146 14.68 2.29 -5.40
C LYS A 146 15.27 1.74 -4.09
N LEU A 147 16.08 2.52 -3.39
CA LEU A 147 16.65 2.12 -2.09
C LEU A 147 15.58 2.01 -1.00
N ALA A 148 14.64 2.94 -0.94
CA ALA A 148 13.52 2.90 -0.01
C ALA A 148 12.58 1.70 -0.29
N PHE A 149 12.36 1.40 -1.58
CA PHE A 149 11.66 0.20 -1.99
C PHE A 149 12.41 -1.06 -1.52
N ALA A 150 13.74 -1.14 -1.73
CA ALA A 150 14.56 -2.25 -1.23
C ALA A 150 14.38 -2.46 0.27
N ALA A 151 14.38 -1.38 1.05
CA ALA A 151 14.16 -1.44 2.50
C ALA A 151 12.76 -1.99 2.86
N SER A 152 11.73 -1.70 2.06
CA SER A 152 10.38 -2.20 2.30
C SER A 152 10.20 -3.70 2.04
N VAL A 153 11.05 -4.29 1.18
CA VAL A 153 10.94 -5.72 0.78
C VAL A 153 12.05 -6.61 1.31
N ILE A 154 13.10 -6.04 1.96
CA ILE A 154 14.29 -6.79 2.35
C ILE A 154 14.00 -7.98 3.28
N HIS A 155 13.04 -7.83 4.18
CA HIS A 155 12.64 -8.84 5.17
C HIS A 155 11.55 -9.80 4.65
N THR A 156 11.27 -9.82 3.33
CA THR A 156 10.27 -10.69 2.70
C THR A 156 8.89 -10.64 3.37
N PRO A 157 8.23 -9.46 3.36
CA PRO A 157 6.96 -9.27 4.06
C PRO A 157 5.84 -10.14 3.49
N GLN A 158 4.87 -10.53 4.34
CA GLN A 158 3.64 -11.20 3.93
C GLN A 158 2.64 -10.22 3.30
N LEU A 159 2.67 -8.95 3.74
CA LEU A 159 1.89 -7.87 3.17
C LEU A 159 2.81 -6.68 2.86
N LEU A 160 2.97 -6.37 1.57
CA LEU A 160 3.73 -5.21 1.10
C LEU A 160 2.77 -4.07 0.74
N ILE A 161 2.99 -2.90 1.34
CA ILE A 161 2.19 -1.71 1.11
C ILE A 161 3.05 -0.65 0.46
N LEU A 162 2.63 -0.19 -0.72
CA LEU A 162 3.38 0.73 -1.56
C LEU A 162 2.52 1.97 -1.86
N ASP A 163 2.96 3.12 -1.41
CA ASP A 163 2.30 4.39 -1.69
C ASP A 163 3.06 5.11 -2.80
N GLU A 164 2.48 5.16 -4.01
CA GLU A 164 3.05 5.75 -5.23
C GLU A 164 4.49 5.28 -5.55
N PRO A 165 4.77 3.97 -5.65
CA PRO A 165 6.13 3.42 -5.67
C PRO A 165 6.98 3.82 -6.88
N LEU A 166 6.36 4.23 -7.98
CA LEU A 166 7.04 4.45 -9.26
C LEU A 166 7.31 5.92 -9.59
N ILE A 167 6.87 6.85 -8.72
CA ILE A 167 7.09 8.28 -8.94
C ILE A 167 8.59 8.61 -8.89
N GLY A 168 9.07 9.27 -9.95
CA GLY A 168 10.45 9.73 -10.05
C GLY A 168 11.46 8.63 -10.35
N VAL A 169 11.01 7.42 -10.68
CA VAL A 169 11.85 6.30 -11.10
C VAL A 169 11.85 6.22 -12.62
N ASP A 170 13.02 6.00 -13.21
CA ASP A 170 13.22 5.77 -14.63
C ASP A 170 12.51 4.49 -15.13
N PRO A 171 12.22 4.33 -16.43
CA PRO A 171 11.48 3.18 -16.95
C PRO A 171 12.11 1.82 -16.60
N ALA A 172 13.45 1.72 -16.61
CA ALA A 172 14.14 0.48 -16.23
C ALA A 172 13.94 0.14 -14.75
N GLY A 173 14.07 1.13 -13.86
CA GLY A 173 13.82 0.99 -12.45
C GLY A 173 12.35 0.66 -12.14
N GLN A 174 11.40 1.28 -12.86
CA GLN A 174 9.98 0.91 -12.75
C GLN A 174 9.73 -0.56 -13.12
N HIS A 175 10.38 -1.06 -14.17
CA HIS A 175 10.30 -2.47 -14.54
C HIS A 175 10.82 -3.37 -13.42
N SER A 176 11.99 -3.04 -12.86
CA SER A 176 12.59 -3.81 -11.76
C SER A 176 11.70 -3.84 -10.51
N ILE A 177 11.09 -2.71 -10.15
CA ILE A 177 10.14 -2.64 -9.03
C ILE A 177 8.91 -3.51 -9.30
N LYS A 178 8.34 -3.45 -10.52
CA LYS A 178 7.18 -4.28 -10.90
C LYS A 178 7.51 -5.77 -10.84
N GLU A 179 8.70 -6.19 -11.28
CA GLU A 179 9.12 -7.59 -11.17
C GLU A 179 9.29 -8.03 -9.70
N GLU A 180 9.85 -7.18 -8.84
CA GLU A 180 9.95 -7.52 -7.41
C GLU A 180 8.58 -7.59 -6.73
N VAL A 181 7.61 -6.74 -7.12
CA VAL A 181 6.20 -6.83 -6.67
C VAL A 181 5.60 -8.19 -7.06
N ARG A 182 5.80 -8.63 -8.30
CA ARG A 182 5.36 -9.97 -8.74
C ARG A 182 6.07 -11.10 -8.00
N ASP A 183 7.35 -10.92 -7.67
CA ASP A 183 8.10 -11.89 -6.87
C ASP A 183 7.54 -12.03 -5.45
N VAL A 184 7.07 -10.95 -4.84
CA VAL A 184 6.40 -11.01 -3.53
C VAL A 184 5.17 -11.91 -3.60
N THR A 185 4.30 -11.74 -4.61
CA THR A 185 3.09 -12.57 -4.77
C THR A 185 3.42 -14.01 -5.14
N ARG A 186 4.42 -14.25 -5.99
CA ARG A 186 4.91 -15.62 -6.32
C ARG A 186 5.42 -16.39 -5.08
N ARG A 187 5.91 -15.68 -4.06
CA ARG A 187 6.34 -16.26 -2.79
C ARG A 187 5.20 -16.38 -1.77
N GLY A 188 3.96 -16.08 -2.16
CA GLY A 188 2.76 -16.19 -1.32
C GLY A 188 2.45 -14.94 -0.50
N GLY A 189 3.22 -13.86 -0.63
CA GLY A 189 2.90 -12.55 -0.07
C GLY A 189 1.78 -11.86 -0.85
N SER A 190 1.22 -10.79 -0.30
CA SER A 190 0.21 -9.95 -0.93
C SER A 190 0.70 -8.51 -1.02
N VAL A 191 0.23 -7.76 -2.00
CA VAL A 191 0.69 -6.38 -2.22
C VAL A 191 -0.49 -5.43 -2.33
N VAL A 192 -0.42 -4.29 -1.67
CA VAL A 192 -1.32 -3.15 -1.88
C VAL A 192 -0.52 -2.02 -2.49
N VAL A 193 -0.94 -1.55 -3.66
CA VAL A 193 -0.30 -0.43 -4.36
C VAL A 193 -1.28 0.72 -4.47
N SER A 194 -0.95 1.89 -3.91
CA SER A 194 -1.66 3.10 -4.29
C SER A 194 -1.01 3.75 -5.48
N THR A 195 -1.81 4.21 -6.43
CA THR A 195 -1.30 5.00 -7.55
C THR A 195 -2.39 5.81 -8.23
N HIS A 196 -1.99 6.90 -8.88
CA HIS A 196 -2.81 7.64 -9.83
C HIS A 196 -2.44 7.30 -11.29
N MET A 197 -1.42 6.45 -11.51
CA MET A 197 -0.97 6.00 -12.83
C MET A 197 -1.82 4.81 -13.30
N LEU A 198 -2.94 5.08 -13.98
CA LEU A 198 -3.94 4.08 -14.34
C LEU A 198 -3.39 2.97 -15.24
N ASP A 199 -2.57 3.30 -16.24
CA ASP A 199 -1.89 2.32 -17.11
C ASP A 199 -1.04 1.31 -16.33
N THR A 200 -0.41 1.78 -15.25
CA THR A 200 0.39 0.91 -14.39
C THR A 200 -0.49 0.01 -13.53
N ALA A 201 -1.55 0.57 -12.96
CA ALA A 201 -2.49 -0.19 -12.15
C ALA A 201 -3.15 -1.30 -12.97
N GLU A 202 -3.56 -1.00 -14.21
CA GLU A 202 -4.17 -1.97 -15.13
C GLU A 202 -3.29 -3.18 -15.42
N LYS A 203 -1.96 -2.95 -15.56
CA LYS A 203 -0.99 -4.01 -15.91
C LYS A 203 -0.42 -4.76 -14.71
N LEU A 204 -0.52 -4.19 -13.52
CA LEU A 204 0.13 -4.74 -12.33
C LEU A 204 -0.84 -5.38 -11.35
N CYS A 205 -2.08 -4.86 -11.25
CA CYS A 205 -3.02 -5.25 -10.22
C CYS A 205 -4.01 -6.29 -10.70
N ASP A 206 -4.30 -7.28 -9.86
CA ASP A 206 -5.30 -8.31 -10.11
C ASP A 206 -6.71 -7.78 -9.85
N ARG A 207 -6.86 -6.95 -8.80
CA ARG A 207 -8.08 -6.24 -8.44
C ARG A 207 -7.77 -4.81 -8.04
N LEU A 208 -8.76 -3.94 -8.17
CA LEU A 208 -8.64 -2.51 -7.96
C LEU A 208 -9.81 -2.00 -7.10
N ALA A 209 -9.54 -1.00 -6.26
CA ALA A 209 -10.56 -0.14 -5.68
C ALA A 209 -10.38 1.28 -6.19
N VAL A 210 -11.43 1.84 -6.77
CA VAL A 210 -11.49 3.23 -7.24
C VAL A 210 -11.92 4.10 -6.06
N MET A 211 -11.01 4.92 -5.55
CA MET A 211 -11.31 5.89 -4.48
C MET A 211 -11.62 7.26 -5.05
N HIS A 212 -12.71 7.87 -4.58
CA HIS A 212 -13.07 9.24 -4.87
C HIS A 212 -13.64 9.91 -3.63
N ARG A 213 -13.13 11.11 -3.27
CA ARG A 213 -13.61 11.92 -2.13
C ARG A 213 -13.76 11.14 -0.82
N GLY A 214 -12.80 10.28 -0.51
CA GLY A 214 -12.78 9.51 0.75
C GLY A 214 -13.57 8.20 0.72
N ALA A 215 -14.32 7.92 -0.32
CA ALA A 215 -15.14 6.71 -0.48
C ALA A 215 -14.62 5.80 -1.59
N ILE A 216 -15.03 4.52 -1.59
CA ILE A 216 -14.81 3.58 -2.69
C ILE A 216 -16.01 3.69 -3.64
N ALA A 217 -15.77 4.12 -4.88
CA ALA A 217 -16.80 4.21 -5.94
C ALA A 217 -17.09 2.83 -6.53
N ALA A 218 -16.07 2.02 -6.76
CA ALA A 218 -16.19 0.65 -7.25
C ALA A 218 -14.96 -0.17 -6.86
N MET A 219 -15.10 -1.50 -6.81
CA MET A 219 -14.01 -2.42 -6.49
C MET A 219 -14.23 -3.76 -7.19
N GLY A 220 -13.15 -4.31 -7.75
CA GLY A 220 -13.17 -5.60 -8.43
C GLY A 220 -11.99 -5.79 -9.38
N SER A 221 -12.04 -6.82 -10.23
CA SER A 221 -11.17 -6.97 -11.39
C SER A 221 -11.46 -5.86 -12.41
N LEU A 222 -10.60 -5.67 -13.40
CA LEU A 222 -10.86 -4.71 -14.48
C LEU A 222 -12.19 -5.01 -15.19
N ALA A 223 -12.52 -6.29 -15.38
CA ALA A 223 -13.81 -6.70 -15.96
C ALA A 223 -15.01 -6.29 -15.09
N ASP A 224 -14.90 -6.46 -13.76
CA ASP A 224 -15.94 -6.03 -12.82
C ASP A 224 -16.12 -4.51 -12.85
N LEU A 225 -15.02 -3.75 -12.92
CA LEU A 225 -15.04 -2.29 -12.98
C LEU A 225 -15.65 -1.79 -14.30
N ARG A 226 -15.32 -2.42 -15.44
CA ARG A 226 -15.96 -2.15 -16.74
C ARG A 226 -17.47 -2.37 -16.69
N GLY A 227 -17.89 -3.48 -16.07
CA GLY A 227 -19.31 -3.77 -15.84
C GLY A 227 -20.00 -2.71 -14.98
N ALA A 228 -19.37 -2.30 -13.88
CA ALA A 228 -19.90 -1.27 -12.98
C ALA A 228 -20.02 0.11 -13.67
N ALA A 229 -19.03 0.49 -14.49
CA ALA A 229 -19.03 1.72 -15.27
C ALA A 229 -19.89 1.67 -16.53
N ARG A 230 -20.49 0.51 -16.84
CA ARG A 230 -21.25 0.27 -18.09
C ARG A 230 -20.47 0.65 -19.36
N THR A 231 -19.18 0.36 -19.37
CA THR A 231 -18.28 0.58 -20.51
C THR A 231 -18.11 -0.71 -21.31
N GLY A 232 -17.62 -0.59 -22.55
CA GLY A 232 -17.33 -1.76 -23.40
C GLY A 232 -16.13 -2.57 -22.89
N GLU A 233 -15.96 -3.78 -23.40
CA GLU A 233 -14.84 -4.68 -23.02
C GLU A 233 -13.47 -4.10 -23.38
N ASP A 234 -13.38 -3.24 -24.40
CA ASP A 234 -12.15 -2.59 -24.84
C ASP A 234 -11.85 -1.27 -24.11
N ALA A 235 -12.74 -0.82 -23.20
CA ALA A 235 -12.52 0.41 -22.46
C ALA A 235 -11.26 0.32 -21.58
N THR A 236 -10.43 1.35 -21.60
CA THR A 236 -9.24 1.45 -20.75
C THR A 236 -9.65 1.67 -19.29
N LEU A 237 -8.74 1.42 -18.35
CA LEU A 237 -8.99 1.76 -16.93
C LEU A 237 -9.24 3.26 -16.76
N GLU A 238 -8.68 4.12 -17.62
CA GLU A 238 -8.92 5.57 -17.61
C GLU A 238 -10.37 5.90 -17.96
N ASP A 239 -10.93 5.30 -19.02
CA ASP A 239 -12.34 5.48 -19.39
C ASP A 239 -13.28 5.03 -18.27
N VAL A 240 -13.00 3.88 -17.68
CA VAL A 240 -13.75 3.32 -16.54
C VAL A 240 -13.67 4.26 -15.33
N PHE A 241 -12.47 4.75 -15.03
CA PHE A 241 -12.23 5.64 -13.89
C PHE A 241 -13.01 6.96 -14.04
N LEU A 242 -12.98 7.59 -15.20
CA LEU A 242 -13.72 8.83 -15.47
C LEU A 242 -15.21 8.64 -15.26
N ARG A 243 -15.78 7.58 -15.82
CA ARG A 243 -17.20 7.24 -15.64
C ARG A 243 -17.59 7.04 -14.19
N LEU A 244 -16.83 6.22 -13.45
CA LEU A 244 -17.12 5.91 -12.04
C LEU A 244 -17.01 7.15 -11.15
N THR A 245 -16.09 8.07 -11.46
CA THR A 245 -15.90 9.30 -10.67
C THR A 245 -16.90 10.40 -11.02
N GLU A 246 -17.41 10.46 -12.25
CA GLU A 246 -18.50 11.34 -12.65
C GLU A 246 -19.83 10.92 -12.00
N GLU A 247 -20.16 9.63 -11.99
CA GLU A 247 -21.37 9.10 -11.38
C GLU A 247 -21.34 9.19 -9.84
N ALA A 248 -20.16 9.05 -9.21
CA ALA A 248 -19.97 9.20 -7.76
C ALA A 248 -20.07 10.65 -7.26
N ALA A 249 -20.41 11.61 -8.12
CA ALA A 249 -20.51 13.03 -7.73
C ALA A 249 -21.66 13.35 -6.77
N VAL A 250 -22.51 12.38 -6.37
CA VAL A 250 -23.55 12.55 -5.33
C VAL A 250 -23.72 11.24 -4.54
N PRO A 251 -23.32 11.16 -3.28
CA PRO A 251 -24.26 11.29 -2.19
C PRO A 251 -23.75 12.15 -1.02
N ALA A 252 -24.72 12.67 -0.24
CA ALA A 252 -24.46 13.42 0.99
C ALA A 252 -23.69 12.58 2.02
N PRO A 253 -22.80 13.21 2.84
CA PRO A 253 -22.01 12.50 3.83
C PRO A 253 -22.91 11.79 4.84
N THR A 254 -22.80 10.47 4.92
CA THR A 254 -23.40 9.68 5.99
C THR A 254 -22.62 9.99 7.29
N GLU A 255 -23.31 10.40 8.35
CA GLU A 255 -22.66 10.59 9.64
C GLU A 255 -22.10 9.24 10.14
N PRO A 256 -20.87 9.22 10.73
CA PRO A 256 -20.35 8.02 11.36
C PRO A 256 -21.27 7.60 12.50
N PRO A 257 -21.42 6.30 12.78
CA PRO A 257 -22.23 5.83 13.88
C PRO A 257 -21.73 6.46 15.20
N LYS A 258 -22.64 7.13 15.92
CA LYS A 258 -22.30 7.77 17.21
C LYS A 258 -21.78 6.67 18.16
N ARG A 259 -20.56 6.83 18.70
CA ARG A 259 -20.04 5.95 19.76
C ARG A 259 -21.01 5.99 20.93
N ARG A 260 -21.74 4.92 21.18
CA ARG A 260 -22.39 4.69 22.48
C ARG A 260 -21.26 4.34 23.46
N PHE A 261 -20.80 5.34 24.21
CA PHE A 261 -20.04 5.09 25.42
C PHE A 261 -21.00 4.48 26.45
N LEU A 262 -21.00 3.17 26.58
CA LEU A 262 -21.55 2.50 27.73
C LEU A 262 -20.52 2.66 28.88
N PHE A 263 -20.68 3.73 29.66
CA PHE A 263 -20.07 3.77 30.98
C PHE A 263 -20.85 2.77 31.87
N PRO A 264 -20.21 1.77 32.48
CA PRO A 264 -20.86 1.04 33.54
C PRO A 264 -21.07 2.02 34.70
N ARG A 265 -22.33 2.27 35.05
CA ARG A 265 -22.65 2.97 36.28
C ARG A 265 -22.15 2.07 37.44
N GLY A 266 -21.07 2.48 38.10
CA GLY A 266 -20.62 1.90 39.33
C GLY A 266 -21.69 2.07 40.42
N ARG A 267 -21.95 0.99 41.13
CA ARG A 267 -22.51 1.00 42.49
C ARG A 267 -21.36 1.00 43.49
#